data_4d13c1195be224b43eb26ccbb6f0cf90
#
_entry.id   4d13c1195be224b43eb26ccbb6f0cf90
#
_cell.length_a   1.000
_cell.length_b   1.000
_cell.length_c   1.000
_cell.angle_alpha   90.00
_cell.angle_beta   90.00
_cell.angle_gamma   90.00
#
_symmetry.space_group_name_H-M   'P 1'
#
loop_
_entity.id
_entity.type
_entity.pdbx_description
1 polymer ?
#
loop_
_entity_poly.entity_id
_entity_poly.type
_entity_poly.pdbx_seq_one_letter_code
_entity_poly.pdbx_strand_id
1 'polypeptide(L)'
;NLIDLAEKRKDVVVFISPRRADVVNIANSTTQAANVKNFFDGLASSSYAVFDSGYKFMFDKFNDVFRFVPLNGDIAGLCANTDQVADPFFSPGGFNRGQVRGAVKLAFNPTKAQRDILYPARINPVVAFPGQGIVLFGDKTALAKPSAFDRINVRRLFILLEKAIATAAKFQLFEFNDEFT
;
A
#
# COMPACT_ATOMS: atom_id res chain seq x y z
N ASN A 1 -5.07 -11.01 -13.75
CA ASN A 1 -4.09 -10.82 -12.66
C ASN A 1 -4.79 -10.24 -11.42
N LEU A 2 -4.03 -9.94 -10.31
CA LEU A 2 -4.62 -9.40 -9.07
C LEU A 2 -5.24 -8.01 -9.27
N ILE A 3 -4.63 -7.16 -10.09
CA ILE A 3 -5.14 -5.81 -10.39
C ILE A 3 -6.47 -5.93 -11.13
N ASP A 4 -6.56 -6.78 -12.14
CA ASP A 4 -7.81 -7.00 -12.90
C ASP A 4 -8.93 -7.55 -12.00
N LEU A 5 -8.58 -8.39 -11.04
CA LEU A 5 -9.54 -8.89 -10.06
C LEU A 5 -10.08 -7.76 -9.18
N ALA A 6 -9.20 -6.89 -8.68
CA ALA A 6 -9.60 -5.75 -7.85
C ALA A 6 -10.46 -4.74 -8.63
N GLU A 7 -10.10 -4.45 -9.89
CA GLU A 7 -10.88 -3.59 -10.80
C GLU A 7 -12.29 -4.15 -11.10
N LYS A 8 -12.41 -5.47 -11.20
CA LYS A 8 -13.72 -6.12 -11.41
C LYS A 8 -14.57 -6.12 -10.14
N ARG A 9 -13.94 -6.39 -8.99
CA ARG A 9 -14.64 -6.47 -7.70
C ARG A 9 -15.01 -5.11 -7.13
N LYS A 10 -14.11 -4.12 -7.22
CA LYS A 10 -14.22 -2.75 -6.68
C LYS A 10 -14.36 -2.63 -5.16
N ASP A 11 -14.39 -3.74 -4.43
CA ASP A 11 -14.55 -3.81 -2.98
C ASP A 11 -13.26 -4.17 -2.22
N VAL A 12 -12.14 -4.28 -2.93
CA VAL A 12 -10.84 -4.67 -2.38
C VAL A 12 -9.72 -3.78 -2.89
N VAL A 13 -8.64 -3.68 -2.11
CA VAL A 13 -7.37 -3.08 -2.52
C VAL A 13 -6.30 -4.16 -2.49
N VAL A 14 -5.49 -4.26 -3.54
CA VAL A 14 -4.37 -5.19 -3.63
C VAL A 14 -3.04 -4.49 -3.33
N PHE A 15 -2.19 -5.16 -2.58
CA PHE A 15 -0.86 -4.66 -2.21
C PHE A 15 0.20 -5.51 -2.92
N ILE A 16 1.11 -4.86 -3.64
CA ILE A 16 2.08 -5.53 -4.51
C ILE A 16 3.48 -5.04 -4.18
N SER A 17 4.36 -5.99 -3.80
CA SER A 17 5.80 -5.77 -3.67
C SER A 17 6.53 -6.10 -4.98
N PRO A 18 7.71 -5.52 -5.24
CA PRO A 18 8.53 -5.89 -6.39
C PRO A 18 9.04 -7.32 -6.26
N ARG A 19 9.64 -7.86 -7.33
CA ARG A 19 10.23 -9.19 -7.27
C ARG A 19 11.41 -9.22 -6.29
N ARG A 20 11.58 -10.33 -5.61
CA ARG A 20 12.71 -10.51 -4.68
C ARG A 20 14.06 -10.28 -5.34
N ALA A 21 14.23 -10.76 -6.57
CA ALA A 21 15.47 -10.62 -7.33
C ALA A 21 15.79 -9.16 -7.70
N ASP A 22 14.81 -8.26 -7.73
CA ASP A 22 14.99 -6.85 -8.07
C ASP A 22 15.53 -6.02 -6.89
N VAL A 23 15.48 -6.58 -5.68
CA VAL A 23 15.78 -5.83 -4.44
C VAL A 23 16.77 -6.56 -3.52
N VAL A 24 16.62 -7.89 -3.34
CA VAL A 24 17.41 -8.65 -2.37
C VAL A 24 18.74 -9.07 -2.98
N ASN A 25 19.82 -8.91 -2.21
CA ASN A 25 21.21 -9.23 -2.59
C ASN A 25 21.78 -8.37 -3.72
N ILE A 26 21.26 -7.16 -3.91
CA ILE A 26 21.82 -6.17 -4.84
C ILE A 26 22.58 -5.12 -4.02
N ALA A 27 23.87 -4.97 -4.27
CA ALA A 27 24.71 -4.04 -3.49
C ALA A 27 24.48 -2.57 -3.84
N ASN A 28 24.10 -2.27 -5.08
CA ASN A 28 23.93 -0.90 -5.55
C ASN A 28 22.47 -0.45 -5.42
N SER A 29 22.23 0.51 -4.54
CA SER A 29 20.89 1.07 -4.27
C SER A 29 20.25 1.80 -5.48
N THR A 30 21.07 2.36 -6.37
CA THR A 30 20.57 2.98 -7.61
C THR A 30 20.01 1.91 -8.56
N THR A 31 20.68 0.75 -8.65
CA THR A 31 20.19 -0.39 -9.42
C THR A 31 18.90 -0.94 -8.81
N GLN A 32 18.81 -1.04 -7.48
CA GLN A 32 17.57 -1.44 -6.80
C GLN A 32 16.41 -0.50 -7.14
N ALA A 33 16.62 0.82 -7.05
CA ALA A 33 15.60 1.81 -7.39
C ALA A 33 15.12 1.70 -8.84
N ALA A 34 16.06 1.51 -9.79
CA ALA A 34 15.76 1.34 -11.21
C ALA A 34 14.96 0.05 -11.47
N ASN A 35 15.37 -1.07 -10.86
CA ASN A 35 14.68 -2.36 -11.00
C ASN A 35 13.25 -2.30 -10.47
N VAL A 36 13.07 -1.72 -9.27
CA VAL A 36 11.74 -1.53 -8.65
C VAL A 36 10.84 -0.68 -9.55
N LYS A 37 11.36 0.44 -10.06
CA LYS A 37 10.62 1.29 -10.98
C LYS A 37 10.23 0.55 -12.25
N ASN A 38 11.18 -0.12 -12.91
CA ASN A 38 10.95 -0.87 -14.16
C ASN A 38 9.91 -1.99 -13.98
N PHE A 39 9.93 -2.67 -12.82
CA PHE A 39 8.92 -3.68 -12.51
C PHE A 39 7.51 -3.10 -12.46
N PHE A 40 7.32 -1.97 -11.78
CA PHE A 40 6.01 -1.36 -11.62
C PHE A 40 5.53 -0.57 -12.85
N ASP A 41 6.45 -0.04 -13.65
CA ASP A 41 6.11 0.61 -14.93
C ASP A 41 5.43 -0.35 -15.92
N GLY A 42 5.69 -1.66 -15.79
CA GLY A 42 5.05 -2.71 -16.58
C GLY A 42 3.65 -3.13 -16.10
N LEU A 43 3.18 -2.61 -14.95
CA LEU A 43 1.89 -2.97 -14.38
C LEU A 43 0.80 -1.97 -14.73
N ALA A 44 -0.44 -2.47 -14.79
CA ALA A 44 -1.61 -1.66 -15.09
C ALA A 44 -1.83 -0.56 -14.03
N SER A 45 -2.25 0.62 -14.48
CA SER A 45 -2.66 1.73 -13.62
C SER A 45 -4.02 1.44 -13.01
N SER A 46 -4.11 1.50 -11.67
CA SER A 46 -5.35 1.25 -10.94
C SER A 46 -5.35 1.97 -9.60
N SER A 47 -6.49 2.51 -9.20
CA SER A 47 -6.69 3.03 -7.85
C SER A 47 -6.93 1.93 -6.81
N TYR A 48 -7.17 0.70 -7.24
CA TYR A 48 -7.37 -0.47 -6.37
C TYR A 48 -6.08 -1.25 -6.12
N ALA A 49 -4.93 -0.74 -6.57
CA ALA A 49 -3.62 -1.33 -6.29
C ALA A 49 -2.70 -0.36 -5.54
N VAL A 50 -1.81 -0.88 -4.73
CA VAL A 50 -0.81 -0.15 -3.96
C VAL A 50 0.54 -0.83 -4.14
N PHE A 51 1.55 -0.06 -4.51
CA PHE A 51 2.92 -0.53 -4.75
C PHE A 51 3.85 -0.11 -3.62
N ASP A 52 4.71 -1.00 -3.18
CA ASP A 52 5.74 -0.74 -2.18
C ASP A 52 7.16 -0.85 -2.72
N SER A 53 8.15 -0.47 -1.92
CA SER A 53 9.54 -0.41 -2.35
C SER A 53 10.33 -1.70 -2.10
N GLY A 54 9.76 -2.76 -1.50
CA GLY A 54 10.55 -3.99 -1.40
C GLY A 54 10.32 -4.93 -0.24
N TYR A 55 11.40 -5.26 0.48
CA TYR A 55 11.45 -6.36 1.45
C TYR A 55 12.06 -5.90 2.77
N LYS A 56 11.51 -6.41 3.88
CA LYS A 56 12.11 -6.33 5.22
C LYS A 56 12.84 -7.62 5.57
N PHE A 57 13.89 -7.51 6.37
CA PHE A 57 14.58 -8.63 6.99
C PHE A 57 14.04 -8.79 8.41
N MET A 58 13.49 -9.96 8.70
CA MET A 58 12.90 -10.24 10.00
C MET A 58 13.19 -11.67 10.46
N PHE A 59 13.06 -11.89 11.77
CA PHE A 59 13.17 -13.22 12.36
C PHE A 59 11.85 -13.99 12.17
N ASP A 60 11.95 -15.19 11.58
CA ASP A 60 10.85 -16.14 11.50
C ASP A 60 10.93 -17.10 12.68
N LYS A 61 10.11 -16.85 13.69
CA LYS A 61 10.07 -17.61 14.94
C LYS A 61 9.62 -19.06 14.78
N PHE A 62 8.98 -19.42 13.67
CA PHE A 62 8.48 -20.77 13.44
C PHE A 62 9.56 -21.69 12.86
N ASN A 63 10.49 -21.12 12.10
CA ASN A 63 11.59 -21.86 11.48
C ASN A 63 12.96 -21.51 12.09
N ASP A 64 13.02 -20.65 13.11
CA ASP A 64 14.23 -20.20 13.79
C ASP A 64 15.30 -19.63 12.82
N VAL A 65 14.85 -18.85 11.83
CA VAL A 65 15.74 -18.27 10.81
C VAL A 65 15.37 -16.83 10.49
N PHE A 66 16.38 -16.05 10.12
CA PHE A 66 16.16 -14.74 9.53
C PHE A 66 15.90 -14.84 8.03
N ARG A 67 14.88 -14.15 7.56
CA ARG A 67 14.56 -14.12 6.12
C ARG A 67 14.05 -12.76 5.64
N PHE A 68 14.17 -12.55 4.33
CA PHE A 68 13.53 -11.42 3.67
C PHE A 68 12.06 -11.74 3.35
N VAL A 69 11.16 -10.87 3.82
CA VAL A 69 9.71 -10.96 3.63
C VAL A 69 9.25 -9.73 2.88
N PRO A 70 8.34 -9.85 1.90
CA PRO A 70 7.80 -8.70 1.17
C PRO A 70 6.98 -7.79 2.08
N LEU A 71 6.96 -6.49 1.79
CA LEU A 71 6.31 -5.46 2.60
C LEU A 71 4.80 -5.33 2.36
N ASN A 72 4.27 -5.93 1.29
CA ASN A 72 2.84 -5.82 0.95
C ASN A 72 1.90 -6.21 2.11
N GLY A 73 2.22 -7.29 2.83
CA GLY A 73 1.45 -7.71 4.00
C GLY A 73 1.52 -6.71 5.15
N ASP A 74 2.68 -6.08 5.35
CA ASP A 74 2.83 -5.03 6.38
C ASP A 74 2.00 -3.80 6.05
N ILE A 75 2.00 -3.36 4.79
CA ILE A 75 1.23 -2.19 4.37
C ILE A 75 -0.28 -2.47 4.48
N ALA A 76 -0.72 -3.66 4.12
CA ALA A 76 -2.10 -4.10 4.37
C ALA A 76 -2.42 -4.06 5.88
N GLY A 77 -1.51 -4.55 6.73
CA GLY A 77 -1.62 -4.49 8.18
C GLY A 77 -1.65 -3.07 8.75
N LEU A 78 -0.87 -2.14 8.18
CA LEU A 78 -0.92 -0.72 8.56
C LEU A 78 -2.26 -0.08 8.21
N CYS A 79 -2.86 -0.43 7.07
CA CYS A 79 -4.20 0.00 6.72
C CYS A 79 -5.24 -0.50 7.74
N ALA A 80 -5.20 -1.80 8.08
CA ALA A 80 -6.11 -2.38 9.08
C ALA A 80 -5.90 -1.79 10.49
N ASN A 81 -4.64 -1.55 10.89
CA ASN A 81 -4.35 -0.89 12.17
C ASN A 81 -4.86 0.56 12.18
N THR A 82 -4.79 1.27 11.06
CA THR A 82 -5.32 2.64 10.95
C THR A 82 -6.83 2.66 11.15
N ASP A 83 -7.55 1.65 10.69
CA ASP A 83 -9.00 1.52 10.90
C ASP A 83 -9.37 1.32 12.38
N GLN A 84 -8.48 0.69 13.16
CA GLN A 84 -8.71 0.46 14.58
C GLN A 84 -8.35 1.66 15.47
N VAL A 85 -7.28 2.39 15.14
CA VAL A 85 -6.75 3.48 15.98
C VAL A 85 -7.23 4.86 15.56
N ALA A 86 -7.78 4.97 14.36
CA ALA A 86 -8.32 6.21 13.81
C ALA A 86 -9.56 5.85 12.98
N ASP A 87 -9.54 6.13 11.67
CA ASP A 87 -10.63 5.81 10.76
C ASP A 87 -10.08 5.54 9.35
N PRO A 88 -10.82 4.87 8.46
CA PRO A 88 -10.38 4.53 7.09
C PRO A 88 -9.99 5.73 6.21
N PHE A 89 -10.46 6.94 6.53
CA PHE A 89 -10.10 8.15 5.79
C PHE A 89 -8.74 8.75 6.21
N PHE A 90 -8.08 8.22 7.24
CA PHE A 90 -6.71 8.61 7.58
C PHE A 90 -5.68 7.88 6.73
N SER A 91 -4.58 8.59 6.39
CA SER A 91 -3.45 7.97 5.71
C SER A 91 -2.77 6.92 6.60
N PRO A 92 -2.48 5.71 6.08
CA PRO A 92 -1.74 4.69 6.81
C PRO A 92 -0.23 4.97 6.89
N GLY A 93 0.26 5.99 6.19
CA GLY A 93 1.67 6.36 6.14
C GLY A 93 2.09 7.37 7.21
N GLY A 94 3.38 7.66 7.24
CA GLY A 94 3.99 8.64 8.14
C GLY A 94 4.36 8.12 9.52
N PHE A 95 4.98 8.97 10.33
CA PHE A 95 5.56 8.58 11.62
C PHE A 95 4.52 8.12 12.66
N ASN A 96 3.31 8.65 12.59
CA ASN A 96 2.28 8.35 13.59
C ASN A 96 1.62 6.98 13.40
N ARG A 97 1.45 6.52 12.17
CA ARG A 97 0.69 5.30 11.85
C ARG A 97 1.44 4.33 10.93
N GLY A 98 2.46 4.80 10.21
CA GLY A 98 3.17 4.02 9.18
C GLY A 98 4.34 3.19 9.69
N GLN A 99 4.50 2.95 10.99
CA GLN A 99 5.61 2.16 11.53
C GLN A 99 5.47 0.68 11.21
N VAL A 100 6.44 0.14 10.47
CA VAL A 100 6.56 -1.29 10.15
C VAL A 100 7.24 -2.01 11.33
N ARG A 101 6.50 -2.89 11.98
CA ARG A 101 6.97 -3.62 13.16
C ARG A 101 7.71 -4.91 12.77
N GLY A 102 8.58 -5.38 13.69
CA GLY A 102 9.28 -6.66 13.56
C GLY A 102 10.34 -6.70 12.45
N ALA A 103 10.72 -5.57 11.88
CA ALA A 103 11.75 -5.48 10.87
C ALA A 103 13.11 -5.11 11.53
N VAL A 104 14.15 -5.89 11.23
CA VAL A 104 15.53 -5.62 11.67
C VAL A 104 16.19 -4.62 10.71
N LYS A 105 16.02 -4.81 9.41
CA LYS A 105 16.52 -3.93 8.35
C LYS A 105 15.66 -4.06 7.09
N LEU A 106 15.82 -3.11 6.18
CA LEU A 106 15.27 -3.20 4.83
C LEU A 106 16.29 -3.82 3.86
N ALA A 107 15.81 -4.54 2.84
CA ALA A 107 16.65 -4.97 1.72
C ALA A 107 17.07 -3.78 0.85
N PHE A 108 16.17 -2.80 0.73
CA PHE A 108 16.39 -1.54 0.03
C PHE A 108 15.89 -0.38 0.91
N ASN A 109 16.81 0.50 1.29
CA ASN A 109 16.49 1.73 2.04
C ASN A 109 16.70 2.94 1.12
N PRO A 110 15.64 3.47 0.48
CA PRO A 110 15.78 4.51 -0.52
C PRO A 110 16.24 5.84 0.10
N THR A 111 17.28 6.44 -0.49
CA THR A 111 17.73 7.80 -0.18
C THR A 111 16.68 8.84 -0.60
N LYS A 112 16.84 10.11 -0.18
CA LYS A 112 15.93 11.18 -0.58
C LYS A 112 15.80 11.27 -2.10
N ALA A 113 16.92 11.29 -2.82
CA ALA A 113 16.94 11.37 -4.29
C ALA A 113 16.21 10.19 -4.96
N GLN A 114 16.35 8.98 -4.40
CA GLN A 114 15.64 7.80 -4.90
C GLN A 114 14.13 7.86 -4.61
N ARG A 115 13.74 8.37 -3.44
CA ARG A 115 12.31 8.60 -3.13
C ARG A 115 11.68 9.63 -4.07
N ASP A 116 12.42 10.67 -4.43
CA ASP A 116 11.96 11.69 -5.36
C ASP A 116 11.74 11.14 -6.79
N ILE A 117 12.32 9.98 -7.12
CA ILE A 117 12.06 9.21 -8.36
C ILE A 117 10.91 8.19 -8.17
N LEU A 118 10.91 7.45 -7.06
CA LEU A 118 9.95 6.36 -6.83
C LEU A 118 8.54 6.87 -6.55
N TYR A 119 8.39 7.94 -5.76
CA TYR A 119 7.09 8.42 -5.35
C TYR A 119 6.26 9.01 -6.50
N PRO A 120 6.81 9.79 -7.46
CA PRO A 120 6.09 10.14 -8.68
C PRO A 120 5.74 8.92 -9.56
N ALA A 121 6.55 7.86 -9.51
CA ALA A 121 6.26 6.59 -10.17
C ALA A 121 5.20 5.74 -9.44
N ARG A 122 4.47 6.29 -8.47
CA ARG A 122 3.37 5.63 -7.72
C ARG A 122 3.84 4.53 -6.77
N ILE A 123 5.10 4.50 -6.42
CA ILE A 123 5.69 3.52 -5.52
C ILE A 123 5.82 4.16 -4.14
N ASN A 124 5.25 3.55 -3.12
CA ASN A 124 5.32 4.04 -1.75
C ASN A 124 6.63 3.58 -1.11
N PRO A 125 7.56 4.50 -0.83
CA PRO A 125 8.82 4.12 -0.22
C PRO A 125 8.62 3.73 1.25
N VAL A 126 9.22 2.62 1.64
CA VAL A 126 9.41 2.27 3.05
C VAL A 126 10.85 2.58 3.41
N VAL A 127 11.04 3.38 4.46
CA VAL A 127 12.33 4.00 4.80
C VAL A 127 12.69 3.73 6.24
N ALA A 128 13.95 3.39 6.48
CA ALA A 128 14.51 3.33 7.83
C ALA A 128 15.07 4.70 8.21
N PHE A 129 14.45 5.35 9.18
CA PHE A 129 14.91 6.64 9.73
C PHE A 129 15.66 6.39 11.05
N PRO A 130 16.86 6.96 11.22
CA PRO A 130 17.58 6.89 12.49
C PRO A 130 16.73 7.43 13.65
N GLY A 131 16.60 6.65 14.73
CA GLY A 131 15.80 7.01 15.90
C GLY A 131 14.28 6.92 15.75
N GLN A 132 13.77 6.72 14.54
CA GLN A 132 12.31 6.69 14.25
C GLN A 132 11.84 5.30 13.78
N GLY A 133 12.77 4.40 13.45
CA GLY A 133 12.47 3.06 12.97
C GLY A 133 12.16 3.01 11.46
N ILE A 134 11.51 1.93 11.05
CA ILE A 134 11.12 1.68 9.65
C ILE A 134 9.70 2.15 9.45
N VAL A 135 9.48 3.02 8.46
CA VAL A 135 8.22 3.73 8.27
C VAL A 135 7.79 3.69 6.81
N LEU A 136 6.51 3.43 6.57
CA LEU A 136 5.86 3.67 5.27
C LEU A 136 5.79 5.18 5.04
N PHE A 137 6.52 5.68 4.06
CA PHE A 137 6.66 7.11 3.78
C PHE A 137 6.00 7.49 2.45
N GLY A 138 4.78 7.00 2.24
CA GLY A 138 3.94 7.27 1.09
C GLY A 138 2.54 6.72 1.26
N ASP A 139 1.59 7.25 0.51
CA ASP A 139 0.16 6.89 0.59
C ASP A 139 -0.53 6.88 -0.78
N LYS A 140 0.24 6.68 -1.87
CA LYS A 140 -0.29 6.65 -3.23
C LYS A 140 -0.86 5.30 -3.61
N THR A 141 -1.94 5.32 -4.38
CA THR A 141 -2.39 4.16 -5.18
C THR A 141 -1.57 4.06 -6.47
N ALA A 142 -1.73 2.97 -7.20
CA ALA A 142 -1.09 2.75 -8.50
C ALA A 142 -1.73 3.55 -9.65
N LEU A 143 -2.63 4.48 -9.36
CA LEU A 143 -3.31 5.30 -10.36
C LEU A 143 -2.33 6.31 -10.97
N ALA A 144 -2.15 6.24 -12.29
CA ALA A 144 -1.29 7.17 -13.03
C ALA A 144 -1.96 8.52 -13.32
N LYS A 145 -3.28 8.51 -13.48
CA LYS A 145 -4.04 9.73 -13.78
C LYS A 145 -4.24 10.55 -12.49
N PRO A 146 -4.01 11.87 -12.50
CA PRO A 146 -4.32 12.73 -11.36
C PRO A 146 -5.80 12.65 -11.00
N SER A 147 -6.08 12.28 -9.75
CA SER A 147 -7.44 12.12 -9.21
C SER A 147 -7.38 12.11 -7.68
N ALA A 148 -8.49 12.37 -7.01
CA ALA A 148 -8.62 12.16 -5.57
C ALA A 148 -8.35 10.68 -5.18
N PHE A 149 -8.60 9.74 -6.08
CA PHE A 149 -8.36 8.31 -5.90
C PHE A 149 -6.89 7.89 -6.09
N ASP A 150 -5.97 8.82 -6.30
CA ASP A 150 -4.53 8.56 -6.28
C ASP A 150 -3.99 8.35 -4.86
N ARG A 151 -4.85 8.49 -3.84
CA ARG A 151 -4.54 8.30 -2.41
C ARG A 151 -5.19 7.05 -1.84
N ILE A 152 -4.43 6.31 -1.03
CA ILE A 152 -4.89 5.06 -0.40
C ILE A 152 -6.09 5.32 0.51
N ASN A 153 -6.02 6.36 1.36
CA ASN A 153 -7.08 6.71 2.30
C ASN A 153 -8.39 7.05 1.58
N VAL A 154 -8.35 7.82 0.51
CA VAL A 154 -9.55 8.21 -0.25
C VAL A 154 -10.18 6.98 -0.90
N ARG A 155 -9.38 6.11 -1.57
CA ARG A 155 -9.92 4.88 -2.18
C ARG A 155 -10.55 3.97 -1.12
N ARG A 156 -9.91 3.80 0.02
CA ARG A 156 -10.44 2.96 1.11
C ARG A 156 -11.72 3.52 1.71
N LEU A 157 -11.79 4.85 1.92
CA LEU A 157 -13.01 5.53 2.37
C LEU A 157 -14.18 5.26 1.43
N PHE A 158 -13.96 5.40 0.11
CA PHE A 158 -15.03 5.17 -0.86
C PHE A 158 -15.49 3.71 -0.89
N ILE A 159 -14.58 2.73 -0.78
CA ILE A 159 -14.96 1.30 -0.66
C ILE A 159 -15.86 1.08 0.57
N LEU A 160 -15.51 1.70 1.71
CA LEU A 160 -16.33 1.61 2.92
C LEU A 160 -17.71 2.24 2.74
N LEU A 161 -17.75 3.46 2.18
CA LEU A 161 -19.00 4.19 1.94
C LEU A 161 -19.92 3.45 0.96
N GLU A 162 -19.37 2.97 -0.16
CA GLU A 162 -20.13 2.18 -1.15
C GLU A 162 -20.78 0.95 -0.50
N LYS A 163 -20.02 0.23 0.35
CA LYS A 163 -20.53 -0.93 1.07
C LYS A 163 -21.59 -0.57 2.12
N ALA A 164 -21.38 0.50 2.87
CA ALA A 164 -22.31 0.96 3.89
C ALA A 164 -23.64 1.42 3.26
N ILE A 165 -23.55 2.24 2.20
CA ILE A 165 -24.73 2.72 1.46
C ILE A 165 -25.48 1.55 0.82
N ALA A 166 -24.78 0.62 0.13
CA ALA A 166 -25.40 -0.54 -0.46
C ALA A 166 -26.11 -1.45 0.56
N THR A 167 -25.61 -1.49 1.81
CA THR A 167 -26.24 -2.24 2.89
C THR A 167 -27.49 -1.51 3.43
N ALA A 168 -27.40 -0.20 3.65
CA ALA A 168 -28.52 0.62 4.11
C ALA A 168 -29.63 0.69 3.06
N ALA A 169 -29.30 0.86 1.80
CA ALA A 169 -30.27 0.96 0.71
C ALA A 169 -31.11 -0.31 0.48
N LYS A 170 -30.72 -1.46 1.08
CA LYS A 170 -31.54 -2.69 1.01
C LYS A 170 -32.93 -2.51 1.66
N PHE A 171 -33.03 -1.63 2.64
CA PHE A 171 -34.30 -1.35 3.32
C PHE A 171 -35.26 -0.48 2.48
N GLN A 172 -34.74 0.16 1.43
CA GLN A 172 -35.51 0.97 0.49
C GLN A 172 -36.00 0.15 -0.74
N LEU A 173 -35.64 -1.14 -0.81
CA LEU A 173 -36.13 -2.01 -1.87
C LEU A 173 -37.63 -2.22 -1.73
N PHE A 174 -38.37 -1.99 -2.85
CA PHE A 174 -39.83 -2.10 -2.94
C PHE A 174 -40.63 -1.01 -2.25
N GLU A 175 -39.97 0.04 -1.74
CA GLU A 175 -40.65 1.24 -1.24
C GLU A 175 -40.96 2.21 -2.37
N PHE A 176 -42.00 3.05 -2.20
CA PHE A 176 -42.33 4.11 -3.15
C PHE A 176 -41.28 5.22 -3.07
N ASN A 177 -40.91 5.75 -4.25
CA ASN A 177 -40.00 6.91 -4.32
C ASN A 177 -40.84 8.18 -4.17
N ASP A 178 -41.18 8.53 -2.93
CA ASP A 178 -41.94 9.73 -2.56
C ASP A 178 -41.13 10.62 -1.58
N GLU A 179 -41.73 11.74 -1.12
CA GLU A 179 -41.05 12.69 -0.23
C GLU A 179 -40.76 12.12 1.17
N PHE A 180 -41.26 10.94 1.52
CA PHE A 180 -41.11 10.29 2.84
C PHE A 180 -40.07 9.16 2.82
N THR A 181 -39.52 8.80 1.70
CA THR A 181 -38.43 7.82 1.49
C THR A 181 -37.18 8.51 0.95
#